data_2ceadb082e44b65c6f19996b1e8c5cd2
#
_entry.id   2ceadb082e44b65c6f19996b1e8c5cd2
#
_cell.length_a   1.000
_cell.length_b   1.000
_cell.length_c   1.000
_cell.angle_alpha   90.00
_cell.angle_beta   90.00
_cell.angle_gamma   90.00
#
_symmetry.space_group_name_H-M   'P 1'
#
loop_
_entity.id
_entity.type
_entity.pdbx_description
1 polymer ?
#
loop_
_entity_poly.entity_id
_entity_poly.type
_entity_poly.pdbx_seq_one_letter_code
_entity_poly.pdbx_strand_id
1 'polypeptide(L)'
;NQYIMTVMDLFTKYAEAFPIRKHTAPIVAEKLGEVFARHGTPLQLLSDQGPEFESSLIAELCKAYDVQKLRTSPYHPQTNGAIERFHRTLNQMLGKVVSDSQRDWDVRLKDVMAAYRATRHESTGYTPHFLLYGHEMRAPLDLSVAVFDEPDGIGTSPDDYVDKMLQRRRQAYDLVRRHFGRATE
;
A
#
# COMPACT_ATOMS: atom_id res chain seq x y z
N ASN A 1 -18.57 -4.68 -9.87
CA ASN A 1 -17.18 -4.58 -10.32
C ASN A 1 -16.67 -5.94 -10.79
N GLN A 2 -15.66 -5.96 -11.65
CA GLN A 2 -15.14 -7.19 -12.26
C GLN A 2 -13.63 -7.37 -11.99
N TYR A 3 -12.94 -6.31 -11.69
CA TYR A 3 -11.48 -6.29 -11.50
C TYR A 3 -11.11 -5.56 -10.24
N ILE A 4 -9.91 -5.85 -9.74
CA ILE A 4 -9.29 -5.13 -8.66
C ILE A 4 -8.01 -4.48 -9.22
N MET A 5 -7.95 -3.16 -9.24
CA MET A 5 -6.70 -2.45 -9.47
C MET A 5 -5.97 -2.30 -8.14
N THR A 6 -4.69 -2.59 -8.11
CA THR A 6 -3.85 -2.49 -6.91
C THR A 6 -2.67 -1.58 -7.14
N VAL A 7 -2.31 -0.81 -6.11
CA VAL A 7 -1.12 0.02 -6.06
C VAL A 7 -0.40 -0.26 -4.75
N MET A 8 0.91 -0.46 -4.78
CA MET A 8 1.68 -0.78 -3.59
C MET A 8 2.96 0.04 -3.54
N ASP A 9 3.26 0.62 -2.40
CA ASP A 9 4.59 1.11 -2.11
C ASP A 9 5.52 -0.06 -1.76
N LEU A 10 6.57 -0.21 -2.55
CA LEU A 10 7.48 -1.36 -2.44
C LEU A 10 8.32 -1.36 -1.16
N PHE A 11 8.52 -0.20 -0.56
CA PHE A 11 9.29 -0.10 0.69
C PHE A 11 8.43 -0.42 1.91
N THR A 12 7.34 0.30 2.12
CA THR A 12 6.46 0.13 3.28
C THR A 12 5.52 -1.07 3.16
N LYS A 13 5.34 -1.61 1.96
CA LYS A 13 4.30 -2.60 1.61
C LYS A 13 2.87 -2.07 1.79
N TYR A 14 2.72 -0.76 1.97
CA TYR A 14 1.41 -0.15 2.00
C TYR A 14 0.73 -0.30 0.64
N ALA A 15 -0.45 -0.89 0.64
CA ALA A 15 -1.18 -1.17 -0.57
C ALA A 15 -2.57 -0.54 -0.56
N GLU A 16 -3.01 -0.11 -1.74
CA GLU A 16 -4.37 0.27 -2.04
C GLU A 16 -4.98 -0.67 -3.07
N ALA A 17 -6.26 -0.91 -2.97
CA ALA A 17 -7.00 -1.75 -3.89
C ALA A 17 -8.35 -1.10 -4.23
N PHE A 18 -8.64 -1.01 -5.51
CA PHE A 18 -9.81 -0.35 -6.06
C PHE A 18 -10.66 -1.35 -6.83
N PRO A 19 -11.93 -1.52 -6.48
CA PRO A 19 -12.85 -2.29 -7.32
C PRO A 19 -13.19 -1.48 -8.56
N ILE A 20 -12.89 -2.01 -9.73
CA ILE A 20 -13.14 -1.36 -11.02
C ILE A 20 -14.01 -2.23 -11.93
N ARG A 21 -14.76 -1.59 -12.82
CA ARG A 21 -15.62 -2.31 -13.78
C ARG A 21 -14.86 -2.74 -15.03
N LYS A 22 -13.89 -1.94 -15.45
CA LYS A 22 -13.07 -2.18 -16.62
C LYS A 22 -11.64 -1.74 -16.34
N HIS A 23 -10.66 -2.40 -16.92
CA HIS A 23 -9.24 -2.05 -16.83
C HIS A 23 -8.81 -1.18 -18.02
N THR A 24 -9.41 0.01 -18.17
CA THR A 24 -9.08 0.96 -19.23
C THR A 24 -8.16 2.07 -18.71
N ALA A 25 -7.36 2.64 -19.62
CA ALA A 25 -6.42 3.70 -19.26
C ALA A 25 -7.04 4.90 -18.53
N PRO A 26 -8.24 5.40 -18.89
CA PRO A 26 -8.88 6.50 -18.12
C PRO A 26 -9.19 6.12 -16.68
N ILE A 27 -9.68 4.90 -16.42
CA ILE A 27 -9.98 4.44 -15.05
C ILE A 27 -8.69 4.27 -14.26
N VAL A 28 -7.65 3.70 -14.88
CA VAL A 28 -6.32 3.56 -14.23
C VAL A 28 -5.74 4.93 -13.91
N ALA A 29 -5.81 5.89 -14.84
CA ALA A 29 -5.33 7.26 -14.62
C ALA A 29 -6.08 7.96 -13.48
N GLU A 30 -7.42 7.83 -13.42
CA GLU A 30 -8.25 8.35 -12.32
C GLU A 30 -7.79 7.79 -10.97
N LYS A 31 -7.62 6.47 -10.85
CA LYS A 31 -7.23 5.84 -9.59
C LYS A 31 -5.79 6.16 -9.20
N LEU A 32 -4.87 6.28 -10.14
CA LEU A 32 -3.51 6.77 -9.86
C LEU A 32 -3.55 8.23 -9.36
N GLY A 33 -4.36 9.08 -9.98
CA GLY A 33 -4.56 10.46 -9.52
C GLY A 33 -5.10 10.53 -8.08
N GLU A 34 -6.05 9.66 -7.70
CA GLU A 34 -6.53 9.55 -6.32
C GLU A 34 -5.41 9.15 -5.34
N VAL A 35 -4.56 8.19 -5.73
CA VAL A 35 -3.41 7.76 -4.91
C VAL A 35 -2.40 8.90 -4.75
N PHE A 36 -2.08 9.60 -5.84
CA PHE A 36 -1.16 10.74 -5.80
C PHE A 36 -1.69 11.90 -4.94
N ALA A 37 -3.00 12.15 -5.00
CA ALA A 37 -3.63 13.17 -4.15
C ALA A 37 -3.58 12.82 -2.66
N ARG A 38 -3.65 11.53 -2.29
CA ARG A 38 -3.61 11.08 -0.88
C ARG A 38 -2.22 10.99 -0.29
N HIS A 39 -1.25 10.53 -1.09
CA HIS A 39 0.08 10.14 -0.60
C HIS A 39 1.22 11.00 -1.16
N GLY A 40 0.90 11.92 -2.06
CA GLY A 40 1.90 12.62 -2.87
C GLY A 40 2.32 11.81 -4.09
N THR A 41 3.01 12.47 -5.02
CA THR A 41 3.53 11.86 -6.24
C THR A 41 4.75 10.98 -5.94
N PRO A 42 4.80 9.75 -6.45
CA PRO A 42 5.98 8.91 -6.32
C PRO A 42 7.09 9.38 -7.27
N LEU A 43 8.33 9.08 -6.96
CA LEU A 43 9.44 9.30 -7.89
C LEU A 43 9.37 8.36 -9.10
N GLN A 44 8.91 7.13 -8.87
CA GLN A 44 8.86 6.08 -9.88
C GLN A 44 7.53 5.32 -9.79
N LEU A 45 6.95 5.04 -10.95
CA LEU A 45 5.79 4.16 -11.10
C LEU A 45 6.20 2.94 -11.92
N LEU A 46 6.19 1.78 -11.29
CA LEU A 46 6.47 0.50 -11.94
C LEU A 46 5.17 -0.22 -12.25
N SER A 47 4.98 -0.64 -13.49
CA SER A 47 3.83 -1.43 -13.92
C SER A 47 4.25 -2.58 -14.83
N ASP A 48 3.38 -3.54 -15.02
CA ASP A 48 3.49 -4.48 -16.14
C ASP A 48 3.28 -3.76 -17.48
N GLN A 49 3.34 -4.51 -18.57
CA GLN A 49 3.17 -3.99 -19.92
C GLN A 49 1.72 -4.14 -20.43
N GLY A 50 0.75 -4.11 -19.52
CA GLY A 50 -0.66 -4.09 -19.88
C GLY A 50 -0.99 -2.87 -20.76
N PRO A 51 -1.86 -3.02 -21.80
CA PRO A 51 -2.16 -1.94 -22.73
C PRO A 51 -2.71 -0.70 -22.05
N GLU A 52 -3.40 -0.84 -20.93
CA GLU A 52 -3.87 0.27 -20.10
C GLU A 52 -2.74 1.10 -19.51
N PHE A 53 -1.64 0.46 -19.08
CA PHE A 53 -0.45 1.12 -18.54
C PHE A 53 0.49 1.66 -19.62
N GLU A 54 0.46 1.10 -20.82
CA GLU A 54 1.29 1.52 -21.96
C GLU A 54 0.63 2.62 -22.82
N SER A 55 -0.51 3.12 -22.39
CA SER A 55 -1.25 4.17 -23.11
C SER A 55 -0.57 5.54 -23.02
N SER A 56 -0.79 6.38 -24.03
CA SER A 56 -0.34 7.79 -24.03
C SER A 56 -0.89 8.57 -22.85
N LEU A 57 -2.10 8.28 -22.40
CA LEU A 57 -2.73 8.92 -21.26
C LEU A 57 -1.91 8.71 -19.96
N ILE A 58 -1.46 7.49 -19.71
CA ILE A 58 -0.61 7.21 -18.53
C ILE A 58 0.77 7.85 -18.69
N ALA A 59 1.32 7.87 -19.88
CA ALA A 59 2.59 8.57 -20.13
C ALA A 59 2.48 10.08 -19.89
N GLU A 60 1.40 10.70 -20.33
CA GLU A 60 1.11 12.12 -20.07
C GLU A 60 0.84 12.41 -18.59
N LEU A 61 0.10 11.54 -17.91
CA LEU A 61 -0.10 11.63 -16.46
C LEU A 61 1.25 11.61 -15.73
N CYS A 62 2.10 10.62 -16.01
CA CYS A 62 3.40 10.51 -15.39
C CYS A 62 4.27 11.77 -15.67
N LYS A 63 4.25 12.27 -16.89
CA LYS A 63 4.96 13.50 -17.26
C LYS A 63 4.43 14.73 -16.50
N ALA A 64 3.11 14.89 -16.38
CA ALA A 64 2.49 16.01 -15.69
C ALA A 64 2.83 16.04 -14.20
N TYR A 65 3.03 14.88 -13.59
CA TYR A 65 3.37 14.73 -12.18
C TYR A 65 4.87 14.51 -11.92
N ASP A 66 5.72 14.62 -12.94
CA ASP A 66 7.18 14.34 -12.87
C ASP A 66 7.50 12.95 -12.29
N VAL A 67 6.75 11.94 -12.72
CA VAL A 67 6.89 10.54 -12.30
C VAL A 67 7.65 9.77 -13.37
N GLN A 68 8.74 9.12 -13.00
CA GLN A 68 9.45 8.21 -13.89
C GLN A 68 8.67 6.89 -14.03
N LYS A 69 8.08 6.65 -15.22
CA LYS A 69 7.43 5.37 -15.50
C LYS A 69 8.46 4.30 -15.85
N LEU A 70 8.40 3.19 -15.14
CA LEU A 70 9.24 2.01 -15.35
C LEU A 70 8.37 0.82 -15.78
N ARG A 71 8.95 -0.06 -16.58
CA ARG A 71 8.32 -1.32 -17.00
C ARG A 71 8.92 -2.47 -16.20
N THR A 72 8.09 -3.40 -15.76
CA THR A 72 8.58 -4.66 -15.24
C THR A 72 9.23 -5.44 -16.38
N SER A 73 10.40 -5.98 -16.12
CA SER A 73 11.08 -6.88 -17.05
C SER A 73 11.21 -8.28 -16.44
N PRO A 74 11.32 -9.33 -17.26
CA PRO A 74 11.60 -10.68 -16.78
C PRO A 74 12.89 -10.78 -15.96
N TYR A 75 13.78 -9.79 -16.09
CA TYR A 75 15.08 -9.75 -15.42
C TYR A 75 15.06 -9.11 -14.02
N HIS A 76 13.90 -8.64 -13.54
CA HIS A 76 13.71 -8.13 -12.17
C HIS A 76 12.65 -8.93 -11.41
N PRO A 77 12.90 -10.22 -11.11
CA PRO A 77 11.89 -11.10 -10.51
C PRO A 77 11.49 -10.70 -9.09
N GLN A 78 12.34 -9.98 -8.36
CA GLN A 78 12.05 -9.61 -6.97
C GLN A 78 10.89 -8.61 -6.87
N THR A 79 10.78 -7.67 -7.81
CA THR A 79 9.73 -6.64 -7.80
C THR A 79 8.39 -7.22 -8.20
N ASN A 80 8.36 -8.02 -9.26
CA ASN A 80 7.15 -8.75 -9.68
C ASN A 80 6.66 -9.68 -8.57
N GLY A 81 7.60 -10.41 -7.92
CA GLY A 81 7.28 -11.30 -6.83
C GLY A 81 6.63 -10.62 -5.61
N ALA A 82 6.87 -9.33 -5.37
CA ALA A 82 6.21 -8.60 -4.27
C ALA A 82 4.72 -8.36 -4.57
N ILE A 83 4.40 -7.92 -5.78
CA ILE A 83 3.01 -7.69 -6.21
C ILE A 83 2.24 -9.00 -6.34
N GLU A 84 2.87 -10.04 -6.90
CA GLU A 84 2.26 -11.37 -6.99
C GLU A 84 1.94 -11.97 -5.62
N ARG A 85 2.85 -11.86 -4.64
CA ARG A 85 2.60 -12.27 -3.26
C ARG A 85 1.47 -11.48 -2.64
N PHE A 86 1.43 -10.17 -2.88
CA PHE A 86 0.33 -9.35 -2.40
C PHE A 86 -1.01 -9.79 -2.99
N HIS A 87 -1.10 -10.03 -4.31
CA HIS A 87 -2.32 -10.53 -4.95
C HIS A 87 -2.76 -11.87 -4.37
N ARG A 88 -1.81 -12.79 -4.12
CA ARG A 88 -2.11 -14.08 -3.47
C ARG A 88 -2.71 -13.87 -2.07
N THR A 89 -2.08 -13.01 -1.27
CA THR A 89 -2.56 -12.68 0.08
C THR A 89 -3.94 -12.03 0.03
N LEU A 90 -4.15 -11.05 -0.85
CA LEU A 90 -5.43 -10.38 -1.04
C LEU A 90 -6.54 -11.36 -1.41
N ASN A 91 -6.29 -12.23 -2.37
CA ASN A 91 -7.27 -13.25 -2.80
C ASN A 91 -7.58 -14.24 -1.67
N GLN A 92 -6.58 -14.66 -0.89
CA GLN A 92 -6.80 -15.52 0.27
C GLN A 92 -7.63 -14.84 1.36
N MET A 93 -7.39 -13.57 1.63
CA MET A 93 -8.15 -12.79 2.62
C MET A 93 -9.58 -12.55 2.15
N LEU A 94 -9.77 -12.17 0.89
CA LEU A 94 -11.10 -12.01 0.30
C LEU A 94 -11.89 -13.31 0.34
N GLY A 95 -11.28 -14.43 -0.04
CA GLY A 95 -11.94 -15.74 -0.02
C GLY A 95 -12.44 -16.20 1.35
N LYS A 96 -11.93 -15.61 2.44
CA LYS A 96 -12.39 -15.89 3.81
C LYS A 96 -13.61 -15.08 4.24
N VAL A 97 -13.86 -13.93 3.62
CA VAL A 97 -14.87 -12.95 4.07
C VAL A 97 -16.00 -12.74 3.06
N VAL A 98 -15.80 -13.20 1.82
CA VAL A 98 -16.80 -13.10 0.77
C VAL A 98 -17.86 -14.18 0.95
N SER A 99 -19.12 -13.84 0.72
CA SER A 99 -20.24 -14.79 0.77
C SER A 99 -20.13 -15.86 -0.32
N ASP A 100 -20.87 -16.96 -0.16
CA ASP A 100 -20.91 -18.06 -1.14
C ASP A 100 -21.30 -17.59 -2.56
N SER A 101 -22.10 -16.52 -2.65
CA SER A 101 -22.48 -15.91 -3.94
C SER A 101 -21.36 -15.13 -4.62
N GLN A 102 -20.29 -14.81 -3.92
CA GLN A 102 -19.15 -13.99 -4.37
C GLN A 102 -19.54 -12.63 -4.97
N ARG A 103 -20.71 -12.10 -4.65
CA ARG A 103 -21.23 -10.84 -5.22
C ARG A 103 -20.92 -9.61 -4.37
N ASP A 104 -20.39 -9.78 -3.18
CA ASP A 104 -20.13 -8.74 -2.18
C ASP A 104 -18.63 -8.45 -1.97
N TRP A 105 -17.75 -9.01 -2.80
CA TRP A 105 -16.30 -8.84 -2.65
C TRP A 105 -15.84 -7.38 -2.71
N ASP A 106 -16.46 -6.56 -3.54
CA ASP A 106 -16.13 -5.15 -3.69
C ASP A 106 -16.50 -4.31 -2.45
N VAL A 107 -17.58 -4.70 -1.76
CA VAL A 107 -17.95 -4.09 -0.47
C VAL A 107 -16.98 -4.52 0.64
N ARG A 108 -16.53 -5.79 0.63
CA ARG A 108 -15.61 -6.35 1.63
C ARG A 108 -14.16 -5.91 1.41
N LEU A 109 -13.82 -5.49 0.21
CA LEU A 109 -12.44 -5.15 -0.16
C LEU A 109 -11.82 -4.10 0.78
N LYS A 110 -12.57 -3.09 1.20
CA LYS A 110 -12.10 -2.05 2.12
C LYS A 110 -11.69 -2.60 3.49
N ASP A 111 -12.47 -3.55 4.02
CA ASP A 111 -12.22 -4.16 5.33
C ASP A 111 -11.00 -5.10 5.27
N VAL A 112 -10.88 -5.85 4.16
CA VAL A 112 -9.72 -6.70 3.88
C VAL A 112 -8.43 -5.85 3.75
N MET A 113 -8.51 -4.72 3.07
CA MET A 113 -7.36 -3.82 2.94
C MET A 113 -6.98 -3.16 4.27
N ALA A 114 -7.95 -2.85 5.12
CA ALA A 114 -7.68 -2.37 6.48
C ALA A 114 -6.95 -3.44 7.30
N ALA A 115 -7.44 -4.68 7.29
CA ALA A 115 -6.78 -5.80 7.96
C ALA A 115 -5.37 -6.07 7.43
N TYR A 116 -5.16 -6.01 6.10
CA TYR A 116 -3.83 -6.15 5.50
C TYR A 116 -2.85 -5.08 6.02
N ARG A 117 -3.28 -3.82 6.02
CA ARG A 117 -2.45 -2.68 6.46
C ARG A 117 -2.11 -2.74 7.95
N ALA A 118 -2.97 -3.33 8.78
CA ALA A 118 -2.79 -3.52 10.21
C ALA A 118 -2.02 -4.81 10.58
N THR A 119 -1.75 -5.69 9.61
CA THR A 119 -1.02 -6.94 9.85
C THR A 119 0.47 -6.74 9.59
N ARG A 120 1.33 -7.26 10.48
CA ARG A 120 2.79 -7.23 10.29
C ARG A 120 3.18 -7.99 9.04
N HIS A 121 3.93 -7.34 8.17
CA HIS A 121 4.44 -7.93 6.95
C HIS A 121 5.75 -8.68 7.23
N GLU A 122 5.84 -9.93 6.78
CA GLU A 122 6.99 -10.81 7.05
C GLU A 122 8.34 -10.19 6.64
N SER A 123 8.40 -9.56 5.46
CA SER A 123 9.67 -9.00 4.95
C SER A 123 10.12 -7.71 5.64
N THR A 124 9.22 -7.00 6.33
CA THR A 124 9.56 -5.74 7.01
C THR A 124 9.57 -5.87 8.53
N GLY A 125 8.82 -6.85 9.08
CA GLY A 125 8.61 -7.00 10.52
C GLY A 125 7.66 -5.98 11.13
N TYR A 126 7.13 -5.05 10.32
CA TYR A 126 6.21 -3.98 10.74
C TYR A 126 4.90 -4.05 9.97
N THR A 127 3.88 -3.36 10.48
CA THR A 127 2.66 -3.16 9.72
C THR A 127 2.90 -2.14 8.60
N PRO A 128 2.30 -2.31 7.41
CA PRO A 128 2.37 -1.30 6.36
C PRO A 128 1.87 0.07 6.82
N HIS A 129 0.84 0.10 7.67
CA HIS A 129 0.30 1.33 8.23
C HIS A 129 1.33 2.08 9.07
N PHE A 130 2.02 1.38 9.99
CA PHE A 130 3.05 1.98 10.83
C PHE A 130 4.20 2.56 9.99
N LEU A 131 4.69 1.82 8.98
CA LEU A 131 5.77 2.30 8.14
C LEU A 131 5.39 3.55 7.34
N LEU A 132 4.13 3.70 6.94
CA LEU A 132 3.68 4.87 6.20
C LEU A 132 3.38 6.07 7.10
N TYR A 133 2.64 5.86 8.20
CA TYR A 133 2.11 6.95 9.04
C TYR A 133 2.88 7.17 10.35
N GLY A 134 3.70 6.20 10.80
CA GLY A 134 4.48 6.28 12.03
C GLY A 134 3.74 5.87 13.30
N HIS A 135 2.51 5.39 13.18
CA HIS A 135 1.70 4.84 14.27
C HIS A 135 0.91 3.62 13.79
N GLU A 136 0.50 2.75 14.72
CA GLU A 136 -0.33 1.60 14.38
C GLU A 136 -1.77 2.01 14.04
N MET A 137 -2.40 1.22 13.19
CA MET A 137 -3.80 1.40 12.81
C MET A 137 -4.70 1.00 13.98
N ARG A 138 -5.56 1.90 14.42
CA ARG A 138 -6.56 1.60 15.46
C ARG A 138 -7.76 0.90 14.85
N ALA A 139 -8.04 -0.30 15.31
CA ALA A 139 -9.22 -1.07 14.88
C ALA A 139 -10.41 -0.83 15.84
N PRO A 140 -11.66 -1.03 15.40
CA PRO A 140 -12.83 -0.91 16.27
C PRO A 140 -12.77 -1.80 17.52
N LEU A 141 -12.12 -2.97 17.44
CA LEU A 141 -11.93 -3.87 18.57
C LEU A 141 -11.00 -3.25 19.63
N ASP A 142 -9.96 -2.52 19.21
CA ASP A 142 -9.05 -1.85 20.13
C ASP A 142 -9.77 -0.77 20.96
N LEU A 143 -10.79 -0.14 20.35
CA LEU A 143 -11.62 0.85 21.04
C LEU A 143 -12.55 0.21 22.09
N SER A 144 -12.97 -1.02 21.86
CA SER A 144 -13.88 -1.73 22.80
C SER A 144 -13.15 -2.36 23.99
N VAL A 145 -11.86 -2.67 23.86
CA VAL A 145 -11.04 -3.29 24.90
C VAL A 145 -10.25 -2.25 25.71
N ALA A 146 -10.37 -0.96 25.38
CA ALA A 146 -9.66 0.14 26.01
C ALA A 146 -8.12 -0.08 26.13
N VAL A 147 -7.55 -0.87 25.21
CA VAL A 147 -6.10 -0.94 25.02
C VAL A 147 -5.67 0.36 24.33
N PHE A 148 -5.82 1.44 25.07
CA PHE A 148 -5.20 2.69 24.70
C PHE A 148 -3.75 2.62 25.21
N ASP A 149 -2.81 2.28 24.36
CA ASP A 149 -1.55 2.99 24.46
C ASP A 149 -1.92 4.47 24.41
N GLU A 150 -1.63 5.22 25.47
CA GLU A 150 -1.92 6.66 25.50
C GLU A 150 -1.44 7.25 24.17
N PRO A 151 -2.28 8.00 23.48
CA PRO A 151 -1.82 8.63 22.26
C PRO A 151 -0.60 9.47 22.67
N ASP A 152 0.56 9.17 22.08
CA ASP A 152 1.82 9.88 22.31
C ASP A 152 1.71 11.35 21.92
N GLY A 153 0.94 12.11 22.60
CA GLY A 153 0.66 13.49 22.27
C GLY A 153 -0.22 14.22 23.25
N ILE A 154 -0.88 13.51 24.21
CA ILE A 154 -1.60 14.17 25.28
C ILE A 154 -0.57 14.67 26.29
N GLY A 155 -0.33 15.99 26.30
CA GLY A 155 0.61 16.64 27.22
C GLY A 155 2.02 16.87 26.69
N THR A 156 2.34 16.49 25.43
CA THR A 156 3.61 16.84 24.78
C THR A 156 3.45 18.07 23.88
N SER A 157 4.49 18.89 23.76
CA SER A 157 4.49 19.97 22.79
C SER A 157 4.41 19.40 21.37
N PRO A 158 3.89 20.16 20.37
CA PRO A 158 3.89 19.73 18.98
C PRO A 158 5.28 19.33 18.47
N ASP A 159 6.34 20.02 18.91
CA ASP A 159 7.73 19.76 18.53
C ASP A 159 8.22 18.42 19.10
N ASP A 160 7.95 18.16 20.40
CA ASP A 160 8.29 16.88 21.03
C ASP A 160 7.57 15.70 20.36
N TYR A 161 6.32 15.89 19.96
CA TYR A 161 5.56 14.87 19.21
C TYR A 161 6.21 14.57 17.86
N VAL A 162 6.54 15.62 17.10
CA VAL A 162 7.18 15.48 15.78
C VAL A 162 8.53 14.77 15.93
N ASP A 163 9.36 15.16 16.88
CA ASP A 163 10.68 14.55 17.11
C ASP A 163 10.58 13.07 17.47
N LYS A 164 9.68 12.69 18.36
CA LYS A 164 9.42 11.29 18.73
C LYS A 164 8.93 10.49 17.52
N MET A 165 8.00 11.03 16.74
CA MET A 165 7.48 10.39 15.54
C MET A 165 8.59 10.17 14.50
N LEU A 166 9.42 11.17 14.25
CA LEU A 166 10.53 11.09 13.30
C LEU A 166 11.59 10.08 13.77
N GLN A 167 11.93 10.03 15.05
CA GLN A 167 12.85 9.04 15.59
C GLN A 167 12.34 7.61 15.41
N ARG A 168 11.08 7.33 15.73
CA ARG A 168 10.46 6.01 15.55
C ARG A 168 10.46 5.58 14.08
N ARG A 169 10.10 6.48 13.19
CA ARG A 169 10.11 6.19 11.75
C ARG A 169 11.52 5.94 11.22
N ARG A 170 12.50 6.75 11.62
CA ARG A 170 13.92 6.53 11.24
C ARG A 170 14.41 5.16 11.70
N GLN A 171 14.19 4.79 12.96
CA GLN A 171 14.59 3.47 13.48
C GLN A 171 13.93 2.32 12.69
N ALA A 172 12.62 2.41 12.43
CA ALA A 172 11.91 1.41 11.65
C ALA A 172 12.44 1.32 10.21
N TYR A 173 12.69 2.46 9.55
CA TYR A 173 13.21 2.50 8.19
C TYR A 173 14.64 1.94 8.11
N ASP A 174 15.48 2.19 9.09
CA ASP A 174 16.84 1.64 9.12
C ASP A 174 16.85 0.13 9.32
N LEU A 175 15.92 -0.39 10.12
CA LEU A 175 15.74 -1.84 10.27
C LEU A 175 15.25 -2.47 8.95
N VAL A 176 14.27 -1.88 8.31
CA VAL A 176 13.74 -2.35 7.02
C VAL A 176 14.82 -2.33 5.94
N ARG A 177 15.59 -1.25 5.82
CA ARG A 177 16.72 -1.16 4.88
C ARG A 177 17.77 -2.24 5.10
N ARG A 178 18.11 -2.52 6.36
CA ARG A 178 19.06 -3.61 6.70
C ARG A 178 18.52 -4.98 6.31
N HIS A 179 17.22 -5.23 6.46
CA HIS A 179 16.60 -6.48 6.02
C HIS A 179 16.59 -6.61 4.49
N PHE A 180 16.30 -5.53 3.76
CA PHE A 180 16.37 -5.57 2.30
C PHE A 180 17.80 -5.72 1.77
N GLY A 181 18.80 -5.08 2.39
CA GLY A 181 20.20 -5.23 2.02
C GLY A 181 20.74 -6.66 2.19
N ARG A 182 20.26 -7.39 3.20
CA ARG A 182 20.64 -8.81 3.42
C ARG A 182 19.97 -9.80 2.47
N ALA A 183 18.86 -9.42 1.86
CA ALA A 183 18.15 -10.27 0.90
C ALA A 183 18.70 -10.15 -0.54
N THR A 184 19.70 -9.29 -0.76
CA THR A 184 20.37 -9.04 -2.05
C THR A 184 21.79 -9.60 -2.12
N GLU A 185 22.33 -10.16 -1.03
CA GLU A 185 23.54 -10.96 -0.98
C GLU A 185 23.21 -12.47 -1.08
#